data_62a29c3babfd4f3189f4a1e8ea717bfc
#
_entry.id   62a29c3babfd4f3189f4a1e8ea717bfc
#
_cell.length_a   1.000
_cell.length_b   1.000
_cell.length_c   1.000
_cell.angle_alpha   90.00
_cell.angle_beta   90.00
_cell.angle_gamma   90.00
#
_symmetry.space_group_name_H-M   'P 1'
#
loop_
_entity.id
_entity.type
_entity.pdbx_description
1 polymer ?
#
loop_
_entity_poly.entity_id
_entity_poly.type
_entity_poly.pdbx_seq_one_letter_code
_entity_poly.pdbx_strand_id
1 'polypeptide(L)'
;MQNKMTNLPQGWKVKTLSEISEIVTGSTPSKSNLDFYGKDYPFFKPSDFEQGYFLENAGDNLSKLGFDKARQLPPKTILVVCIGSLGKVALTRVIGSCNQQINAIIPHKNIIAEYIYYYCISSKFQSILFSKAPQTTLAILNKTEFSKLEIIYPKDIKEQERIVRILDESFANIDESIKILEQDLLNLDELMQSALQKAFNPLKDNAKENYKLPQGWEWKSLEEISENISAGGDKPKNCTESKTAKNQIPVYANGVNNNGLVGYTDKATIIKPSLTISARGTIGFVCIRKEPYFPIVRLISLIPCENILCLHYLYFCLNFFIAKGEGSSIPQLTIPKFKSLQIPLPPLKEQEQIAKHLDFVFEKTKALKELYTKELKDYEELKQSLLNKAF
;
A
#
# COMPACT_ATOMS: atom_id res chain seq x y z
N MET A 1 -15.77 38.62 -4.39
CA MET A 1 -16.43 37.58 -5.20
C MET A 1 -17.68 37.14 -4.43
N GLN A 2 -18.85 37.50 -4.93
CA GLN A 2 -20.13 37.17 -4.29
C GLN A 2 -20.35 35.65 -4.37
N ASN A 3 -20.52 35.01 -3.21
CA ASN A 3 -20.93 33.62 -3.10
C ASN A 3 -22.23 33.41 -3.89
N LYS A 4 -22.20 32.54 -4.90
CA LYS A 4 -23.41 31.93 -5.43
C LYS A 4 -24.05 31.17 -4.26
N MET A 5 -25.08 31.74 -3.62
CA MET A 5 -26.00 30.99 -2.77
C MET A 5 -26.60 29.90 -3.67
N THR A 6 -26.09 28.67 -3.55
CA THR A 6 -26.81 27.50 -4.03
C THR A 6 -28.14 27.49 -3.28
N ASN A 7 -29.28 27.42 -3.97
CA ASN A 7 -30.58 27.30 -3.36
C ASN A 7 -30.60 26.05 -2.49
N LEU A 8 -30.48 26.24 -1.16
CA LEU A 8 -30.56 25.15 -0.20
C LEU A 8 -31.96 24.51 -0.28
N PRO A 9 -32.07 23.18 -0.14
CA PRO A 9 -33.37 22.53 -0.04
C PRO A 9 -34.20 23.15 1.08
N GLN A 10 -35.53 23.12 0.94
CA GLN A 10 -36.42 23.60 1.96
C GLN A 10 -36.17 22.91 3.31
N GLY A 11 -36.05 23.67 4.38
CA GLY A 11 -35.79 23.14 5.72
C GLY A 11 -34.33 22.98 6.09
N TRP A 12 -33.39 23.20 5.14
CA TRP A 12 -31.96 23.17 5.41
C TRP A 12 -31.42 24.52 5.88
N LYS A 13 -30.37 24.48 6.68
CA LYS A 13 -29.66 25.66 7.21
C LYS A 13 -28.15 25.57 7.05
N VAL A 14 -27.54 26.73 6.98
CA VAL A 14 -26.11 26.92 7.19
C VAL A 14 -25.90 27.51 8.56
N LYS A 15 -25.00 26.92 9.32
CA LYS A 15 -24.60 27.36 10.67
C LYS A 15 -23.10 27.11 10.84
N THR A 16 -22.47 27.86 11.74
CA THR A 16 -21.12 27.54 12.19
C THR A 16 -21.12 26.35 13.14
N LEU A 17 -19.99 25.66 13.24
CA LEU A 17 -19.83 24.54 14.19
C LEU A 17 -20.15 24.97 15.61
N SER A 18 -19.75 26.20 16.03
CA SER A 18 -20.04 26.73 17.37
C SER A 18 -21.50 27.04 17.62
N GLU A 19 -22.34 27.20 16.59
CA GLU A 19 -23.77 27.43 16.76
C GLU A 19 -24.56 26.13 16.98
N ILE A 20 -24.02 24.98 16.58
CA ILE A 20 -24.67 23.66 16.63
C ILE A 20 -24.04 22.70 17.62
N SER A 21 -22.89 23.06 18.19
CA SER A 21 -22.10 22.20 19.06
C SER A 21 -21.20 22.99 20.01
N GLU A 22 -20.78 22.36 21.08
CA GLU A 22 -19.66 22.83 21.88
C GLU A 22 -18.36 22.37 21.24
N ILE A 23 -17.37 23.28 21.09
CA ILE A 23 -16.05 22.96 20.58
C ILE A 23 -15.05 22.92 21.73
N VAL A 24 -14.33 21.79 21.85
CA VAL A 24 -13.34 21.58 22.91
C VAL A 24 -11.99 21.21 22.27
N THR A 25 -10.95 22.03 22.49
CA THR A 25 -9.59 21.60 22.14
C THR A 25 -9.07 20.64 23.22
N GLY A 26 -8.50 19.51 22.83
CA GLY A 26 -7.92 18.57 23.77
C GLY A 26 -6.77 19.16 24.63
N SER A 27 -6.40 18.44 25.65
CA SER A 27 -5.29 18.83 26.55
C SER A 27 -4.54 17.60 27.01
N THR A 28 -3.21 17.71 27.12
CA THR A 28 -2.35 16.60 27.56
C THR A 28 -1.97 16.83 29.02
N PRO A 29 -2.35 15.93 29.95
CA PRO A 29 -1.84 15.95 31.31
C PRO A 29 -0.31 15.84 31.32
N SER A 30 0.35 16.44 32.35
CA SER A 30 1.79 16.45 32.43
C SER A 30 2.38 15.04 32.38
N LYS A 31 3.26 14.77 31.42
CA LYS A 31 3.94 13.48 31.29
C LYS A 31 4.96 13.21 32.39
N SER A 32 5.37 14.25 33.15
CA SER A 32 6.26 14.11 34.29
C SER A 32 5.57 13.49 35.51
N ASN A 33 4.24 13.51 35.56
CA ASN A 33 3.47 12.83 36.60
C ASN A 33 2.86 11.54 36.04
N LEU A 34 3.48 10.43 36.37
CA LEU A 34 3.06 9.10 35.90
C LEU A 34 1.68 8.67 36.46
N ASP A 35 1.26 9.21 37.60
CA ASP A 35 -0.04 8.93 38.22
C ASP A 35 -1.23 9.39 37.33
N PHE A 36 -0.98 10.27 36.37
CA PHE A 36 -2.00 10.70 35.42
C PHE A 36 -2.28 9.67 34.32
N TYR A 37 -1.40 8.71 34.14
CA TYR A 37 -1.51 7.69 33.10
C TYR A 37 -1.86 6.34 33.73
N GLY A 38 -2.74 5.58 33.04
CA GLY A 38 -3.28 4.33 33.56
C GLY A 38 -3.96 3.52 32.47
N LYS A 39 -5.08 2.87 32.81
CA LYS A 39 -5.87 2.04 31.90
C LYS A 39 -7.38 2.35 31.91
N ASP A 40 -7.79 3.43 32.58
CA ASP A 40 -9.20 3.63 32.91
C ASP A 40 -9.95 4.37 31.80
N TYR A 41 -9.32 5.39 31.21
CA TYR A 41 -9.97 6.25 30.20
C TYR A 41 -9.12 6.43 28.96
N PRO A 42 -9.63 6.18 27.75
CA PRO A 42 -8.90 6.37 26.52
C PRO A 42 -8.48 7.82 26.31
N PHE A 43 -7.23 8.02 25.91
CA PHE A 43 -6.62 9.31 25.61
C PHE A 43 -6.24 9.37 24.14
N PHE A 44 -7.16 9.85 23.30
CA PHE A 44 -7.07 9.83 21.86
C PHE A 44 -6.02 10.79 21.31
N LYS A 45 -5.24 10.28 20.37
CA LYS A 45 -4.20 10.97 19.59
C LYS A 45 -4.43 10.77 18.09
N PRO A 46 -3.83 11.57 17.20
CA PRO A 46 -3.96 11.40 15.75
C PRO A 46 -3.59 10.00 15.22
N SER A 47 -2.72 9.25 15.91
CA SER A 47 -2.37 7.87 15.58
C SER A 47 -3.51 6.87 15.78
N ASP A 48 -4.45 7.17 16.68
CA ASP A 48 -5.55 6.25 17.00
C ASP A 48 -6.63 6.24 15.90
N PHE A 49 -6.64 7.24 15.01
CA PHE A 49 -7.63 7.39 13.94
C PHE A 49 -7.50 6.35 12.81
N GLU A 50 -6.45 5.56 12.82
CA GLU A 50 -6.28 4.39 11.93
C GLU A 50 -7.28 3.25 12.25
N GLN A 51 -7.97 3.30 13.40
CA GLN A 51 -9.00 2.32 13.78
C GLN A 51 -10.30 2.45 12.97
N GLY A 52 -10.46 3.52 12.19
CA GLY A 52 -11.62 3.74 11.31
C GLY A 52 -12.66 4.71 11.90
N TYR A 53 -13.94 4.49 11.54
CA TYR A 53 -15.06 5.38 11.85
C TYR A 53 -15.23 5.63 13.36
N PHE A 54 -15.23 4.56 14.16
CA PHE A 54 -15.48 4.64 15.60
C PHE A 54 -14.18 4.47 16.39
N LEU A 55 -14.01 5.31 17.43
CA LEU A 55 -12.95 5.18 18.40
C LEU A 55 -13.52 4.68 19.74
N GLU A 56 -13.04 3.52 20.18
CA GLU A 56 -13.37 2.92 21.46
C GLU A 56 -12.12 2.73 22.33
N ASN A 57 -10.97 2.54 21.69
CA ASN A 57 -9.69 2.29 22.34
C ASN A 57 -8.66 3.36 21.94
N ALA A 58 -7.66 3.56 22.75
CA ALA A 58 -6.51 4.42 22.46
C ALA A 58 -5.19 3.72 22.83
N GLY A 59 -4.13 4.05 22.13
CA GLY A 59 -2.79 3.57 22.46
C GLY A 59 -2.32 4.02 23.85
N ASP A 60 -2.72 5.21 24.28
CA ASP A 60 -2.50 5.73 25.65
C ASP A 60 -3.83 5.86 26.38
N ASN A 61 -3.77 5.62 27.70
CA ASN A 61 -4.92 5.79 28.56
C ASN A 61 -4.56 6.62 29.79
N LEU A 62 -5.56 7.32 30.35
CA LEU A 62 -5.42 8.07 31.59
C LEU A 62 -5.95 7.26 32.77
N SER A 63 -5.34 7.49 33.94
CA SER A 63 -5.95 7.14 35.21
C SER A 63 -7.15 8.04 35.50
N LYS A 64 -7.95 7.72 36.52
CA LYS A 64 -9.01 8.61 37.00
C LYS A 64 -8.49 10.01 37.34
N LEU A 65 -7.32 10.09 38.00
CA LEU A 65 -6.68 11.35 38.37
C LEU A 65 -6.27 12.17 37.14
N GLY A 66 -5.69 11.52 36.13
CA GLY A 66 -5.32 12.14 34.86
C GLY A 66 -6.52 12.61 34.07
N PHE A 67 -7.58 11.81 34.05
CA PHE A 67 -8.84 12.13 33.36
C PHE A 67 -9.54 13.36 33.99
N ASP A 68 -9.51 13.48 35.34
CA ASP A 68 -10.07 14.65 36.06
C ASP A 68 -9.26 15.94 35.78
N LYS A 69 -8.02 15.83 35.33
CA LYS A 69 -7.19 16.98 34.89
C LYS A 69 -7.28 17.25 33.39
N ALA A 70 -7.73 16.27 32.61
CA ALA A 70 -7.91 16.43 31.18
C ALA A 70 -9.28 17.03 30.84
N ARG A 71 -9.48 17.41 29.59
CA ARG A 71 -10.79 17.80 29.08
C ARG A 71 -11.58 16.56 28.73
N GLN A 72 -12.63 16.32 29.52
CA GLN A 72 -13.49 15.16 29.41
C GLN A 72 -14.43 15.30 28.22
N LEU A 73 -14.56 14.25 27.44
CA LEU A 73 -15.40 14.17 26.24
C LEU A 73 -16.42 13.06 26.42
N PRO A 74 -17.74 13.36 26.26
CA PRO A 74 -18.77 12.35 26.29
C PRO A 74 -18.70 11.42 25.06
N PRO A 75 -19.35 10.24 25.09
CA PRO A 75 -19.57 9.45 23.88
C PRO A 75 -20.29 10.28 22.81
N LYS A 76 -20.15 9.87 21.55
CA LYS A 76 -20.68 10.58 20.38
C LYS A 76 -20.07 11.97 20.17
N THR A 77 -18.83 12.14 20.57
CA THR A 77 -18.02 13.32 20.24
C THR A 77 -17.27 13.10 18.94
N ILE A 78 -17.34 14.05 18.02
CA ILE A 78 -16.56 14.00 16.77
C ILE A 78 -15.20 14.63 17.04
N LEU A 79 -14.13 13.90 16.76
CA LEU A 79 -12.75 14.33 16.89
C LEU A 79 -12.21 14.72 15.53
N VAL A 80 -11.63 15.90 15.39
CA VAL A 80 -11.00 16.37 14.15
C VAL A 80 -9.57 16.78 14.44
N VAL A 81 -8.62 16.17 13.76
CA VAL A 81 -7.20 16.53 13.86
C VAL A 81 -6.99 17.88 13.19
N CYS A 82 -6.49 18.84 13.97
CA CYS A 82 -6.28 20.24 13.55
C CYS A 82 -4.80 20.67 13.54
N ILE A 83 -3.87 19.79 13.94
CA ILE A 83 -2.42 20.06 13.94
C ILE A 83 -1.68 18.83 13.42
N GLY A 84 -0.82 19.00 12.44
CA GLY A 84 -0.03 17.93 11.81
C GLY A 84 -0.80 17.19 10.73
N SER A 85 -1.32 16.00 11.00
CA SER A 85 -2.19 15.22 10.07
C SER A 85 -3.60 15.82 10.00
N LEU A 86 -3.67 17.09 9.56
CA LEU A 86 -4.92 17.85 9.46
C LEU A 86 -6.00 17.08 8.70
N GLY A 87 -7.24 17.15 9.20
CA GLY A 87 -8.43 16.67 8.51
C GLY A 87 -8.82 15.21 8.80
N LYS A 88 -8.03 14.43 9.55
CA LYS A 88 -8.50 13.14 10.05
C LYS A 88 -9.67 13.34 10.99
N VAL A 89 -10.72 12.52 10.85
CA VAL A 89 -11.98 12.61 11.61
C VAL A 89 -12.35 11.25 12.16
N ALA A 90 -12.81 11.21 13.40
CA ALA A 90 -13.35 9.99 14.01
C ALA A 90 -14.49 10.34 14.99
N LEU A 91 -15.33 9.36 15.31
CA LEU A 91 -16.45 9.47 16.24
C LEU A 91 -16.21 8.58 17.46
N THR A 92 -16.27 9.15 18.69
CA THR A 92 -16.10 8.36 19.91
C THR A 92 -17.37 7.61 20.30
N ARG A 93 -17.24 6.34 20.73
CA ARG A 93 -18.33 5.57 21.34
C ARG A 93 -18.27 5.52 22.86
N VAL A 94 -17.15 5.93 23.43
CA VAL A 94 -16.86 5.86 24.86
C VAL A 94 -16.52 7.24 25.41
N ILE A 95 -16.65 7.40 26.71
CA ILE A 95 -16.13 8.57 27.42
C ILE A 95 -14.60 8.55 27.37
N GLY A 96 -13.97 9.69 27.11
CA GLY A 96 -12.52 9.76 26.99
C GLY A 96 -12.00 11.18 26.99
N SER A 97 -10.78 11.37 26.56
CA SER A 97 -10.14 12.67 26.35
C SER A 97 -9.25 12.63 25.10
N CYS A 98 -8.77 13.79 24.64
CA CYS A 98 -7.85 13.85 23.52
C CYS A 98 -6.72 14.86 23.76
N ASN A 99 -5.65 14.75 22.94
CA ASN A 99 -4.54 15.67 23.01
C ASN A 99 -4.86 17.02 22.33
N GLN A 100 -3.98 18.00 22.49
CA GLN A 100 -4.14 19.35 21.95
C GLN A 100 -4.08 19.47 20.41
N GLN A 101 -3.76 18.41 19.69
CA GLN A 101 -3.77 18.38 18.23
C GLN A 101 -5.19 18.24 17.66
N ILE A 102 -6.15 17.92 18.52
CA ILE A 102 -7.54 17.58 18.17
C ILE A 102 -8.48 18.67 18.69
N ASN A 103 -9.37 19.14 17.83
CA ASN A 103 -10.59 19.83 18.23
C ASN A 103 -11.76 18.85 18.23
N ALA A 104 -12.44 18.77 19.36
CA ALA A 104 -13.60 17.91 19.58
C ALA A 104 -14.89 18.71 19.35
N ILE A 105 -15.86 18.12 18.66
CA ILE A 105 -17.20 18.65 18.41
C ILE A 105 -18.18 17.85 19.24
N ILE A 106 -18.81 18.48 20.22
CA ILE A 106 -19.87 17.89 21.08
C ILE A 106 -21.19 18.43 20.59
N PRO A 107 -22.03 17.67 19.86
CA PRO A 107 -23.26 18.16 19.25
C PRO A 107 -24.31 18.56 20.27
N HIS A 108 -25.07 19.59 19.96
CA HIS A 108 -26.29 19.94 20.73
C HIS A 108 -27.41 18.91 20.49
N LYS A 109 -28.42 18.87 21.39
CA LYS A 109 -29.46 17.82 21.44
C LYS A 109 -30.21 17.55 20.12
N ASN A 110 -30.30 18.53 19.23
CA ASN A 110 -31.06 18.43 17.97
C ASN A 110 -30.17 18.16 16.76
N ILE A 111 -28.93 17.76 16.98
CA ILE A 111 -27.96 17.48 15.96
C ILE A 111 -27.42 16.07 16.17
N ILE A 112 -27.44 15.26 15.10
CA ILE A 112 -26.94 13.89 15.12
C ILE A 112 -25.42 13.88 14.93
N ALA A 113 -24.70 13.23 15.83
CA ALA A 113 -23.23 13.17 15.80
C ALA A 113 -22.71 12.51 14.54
N GLU A 114 -23.35 11.42 14.13
CA GLU A 114 -23.02 10.68 12.91
C GLU A 114 -23.21 11.54 11.65
N TYR A 115 -24.22 12.44 11.65
CA TYR A 115 -24.41 13.40 10.56
C TYR A 115 -23.22 14.38 10.45
N ILE A 116 -22.79 14.95 11.59
CA ILE A 116 -21.61 15.84 11.63
C ILE A 116 -20.36 15.07 11.19
N TYR A 117 -20.17 13.83 11.64
CA TYR A 117 -19.05 13.00 11.24
C TYR A 117 -18.98 12.88 9.72
N TYR A 118 -20.08 12.45 9.07
CA TYR A 118 -20.13 12.31 7.61
C TYR A 118 -19.90 13.63 6.88
N TYR A 119 -20.45 14.72 7.42
CA TYR A 119 -20.17 16.04 6.86
C TYR A 119 -18.67 16.39 6.96
N CYS A 120 -18.04 16.12 8.10
CA CYS A 120 -16.62 16.41 8.33
C CYS A 120 -15.68 15.61 7.45
N ILE A 121 -16.04 14.40 7.02
CA ILE A 121 -15.23 13.61 6.07
C ILE A 121 -15.56 13.91 4.60
N SER A 122 -16.59 14.71 4.31
CA SER A 122 -16.93 15.11 2.94
C SER A 122 -15.86 16.00 2.33
N SER A 123 -15.65 15.89 1.01
CA SER A 123 -14.69 16.74 0.28
C SER A 123 -14.99 18.24 0.42
N LYS A 124 -16.26 18.59 0.59
CA LYS A 124 -16.73 19.97 0.83
C LYS A 124 -16.16 20.54 2.13
N PHE A 125 -16.36 19.84 3.26
CA PHE A 125 -15.82 20.29 4.54
C PHE A 125 -14.29 20.24 4.56
N GLN A 126 -13.69 19.17 4.05
CA GLN A 126 -12.24 19.04 3.98
C GLN A 126 -11.60 20.18 3.19
N SER A 127 -12.17 20.56 2.05
CA SER A 127 -11.69 21.70 1.25
C SER A 127 -11.74 23.01 2.04
N ILE A 128 -12.81 23.26 2.79
CA ILE A 128 -12.93 24.45 3.64
C ILE A 128 -11.91 24.41 4.77
N LEU A 129 -11.76 23.27 5.44
CA LEU A 129 -10.79 23.05 6.52
C LEU A 129 -9.36 23.36 6.06
N PHE A 130 -8.94 22.77 4.94
CA PHE A 130 -7.61 22.97 4.39
C PHE A 130 -7.38 24.40 3.89
N SER A 131 -8.42 25.06 3.33
CA SER A 131 -8.31 26.45 2.88
C SER A 131 -8.09 27.45 4.01
N LYS A 132 -8.52 27.12 5.23
CA LYS A 132 -8.39 27.96 6.43
C LYS A 132 -7.09 27.71 7.22
N ALA A 133 -6.40 26.60 6.96
CA ALA A 133 -5.12 26.33 7.59
C ALA A 133 -4.00 27.06 6.81
N PRO A 134 -3.14 27.84 7.49
CA PRO A 134 -1.98 28.46 6.84
C PRO A 134 -1.08 27.39 6.21
N GLN A 135 -0.65 27.61 4.98
CA GLN A 135 0.30 26.76 4.27
C GLN A 135 1.73 27.02 4.78
N THR A 136 2.02 26.61 6.01
CA THR A 136 3.35 26.65 6.63
C THR A 136 3.89 25.21 6.71
N THR A 137 5.11 25.05 7.20
CA THR A 137 5.78 23.76 7.42
C THR A 137 4.94 22.77 8.24
N LEU A 138 4.04 23.27 9.09
CA LEU A 138 3.07 22.50 9.86
C LEU A 138 1.68 23.14 9.71
N ALA A 139 0.72 22.43 9.13
CA ALA A 139 -0.65 22.91 9.01
C ALA A 139 -1.32 22.95 10.40
N ILE A 140 -1.82 24.11 10.80
CA ILE A 140 -2.47 24.32 12.09
C ILE A 140 -3.77 25.09 11.89
N LEU A 141 -4.88 24.57 12.42
CA LEU A 141 -6.15 25.28 12.51
C LEU A 141 -6.55 25.40 13.98
N ASN A 142 -6.46 26.61 14.52
CA ASN A 142 -6.80 26.86 15.91
C ASN A 142 -8.31 26.74 16.18
N LYS A 143 -8.70 26.60 17.47
CA LYS A 143 -10.10 26.45 17.89
C LYS A 143 -11.01 27.55 17.37
N THR A 144 -10.56 28.82 17.39
CA THR A 144 -11.35 29.97 16.99
C THR A 144 -11.73 29.91 15.51
N GLU A 145 -10.78 29.61 14.65
CA GLU A 145 -11.06 29.48 13.20
C GLU A 145 -11.81 28.17 12.90
N PHE A 146 -11.51 27.08 13.61
CA PHE A 146 -12.25 25.82 13.49
C PHE A 146 -13.72 25.98 13.84
N SER A 147 -14.04 26.71 14.94
CA SER A 147 -15.42 26.93 15.42
C SER A 147 -16.28 27.74 14.44
N LYS A 148 -15.65 28.54 13.55
CA LYS A 148 -16.32 29.33 12.52
C LYS A 148 -16.60 28.56 11.22
N LEU A 149 -16.11 27.32 11.08
CA LEU A 149 -16.38 26.52 9.90
C LEU A 149 -17.87 26.27 9.77
N GLU A 150 -18.38 26.42 8.56
CA GLU A 150 -19.80 26.28 8.27
C GLU A 150 -20.17 24.81 8.01
N ILE A 151 -21.33 24.43 8.49
CA ILE A 151 -21.98 23.16 8.18
C ILE A 151 -23.37 23.42 7.62
N ILE A 152 -23.73 22.62 6.63
CA ILE A 152 -25.07 22.58 6.04
C ILE A 152 -25.80 21.38 6.61
N TYR A 153 -27.04 21.59 7.13
CA TYR A 153 -27.80 20.49 7.71
C TYR A 153 -29.31 20.73 7.63
N PRO A 154 -30.13 19.67 7.54
CA PRO A 154 -31.60 19.78 7.70
C PRO A 154 -31.94 20.01 9.15
N LYS A 155 -32.91 20.90 9.41
CA LYS A 155 -33.44 21.15 10.77
C LYS A 155 -34.18 19.95 11.36
N ASP A 156 -34.83 19.19 10.47
CA ASP A 156 -35.55 17.99 10.87
C ASP A 156 -34.57 16.87 11.21
N ILE A 157 -34.64 16.40 12.45
CA ILE A 157 -33.77 15.33 12.94
C ILE A 157 -34.02 14.02 12.20
N LYS A 158 -35.28 13.77 11.75
CA LYS A 158 -35.63 12.57 10.98
C LYS A 158 -34.92 12.56 9.61
N GLU A 159 -34.73 13.73 9.03
CA GLU A 159 -34.00 13.83 7.77
C GLU A 159 -32.48 13.63 7.97
N GLN A 160 -31.92 14.11 9.11
CA GLN A 160 -30.54 13.78 9.49
C GLN A 160 -30.37 12.25 9.66
N GLU A 161 -31.31 11.62 10.42
CA GLU A 161 -31.32 10.14 10.61
C GLU A 161 -31.44 9.39 9.29
N ARG A 162 -32.29 9.86 8.36
CA ARG A 162 -32.46 9.24 7.05
C ARG A 162 -31.15 9.27 6.24
N ILE A 163 -30.46 10.42 6.24
CA ILE A 163 -29.18 10.59 5.53
C ILE A 163 -28.10 9.69 6.15
N VAL A 164 -27.99 9.71 7.49
CA VAL A 164 -27.04 8.85 8.21
C VAL A 164 -27.27 7.37 7.88
N ARG A 165 -28.51 6.90 7.97
CA ARG A 165 -28.84 5.50 7.67
C ARG A 165 -28.42 5.10 6.25
N ILE A 166 -28.72 5.95 5.25
CA ILE A 166 -28.32 5.66 3.86
C ILE A 166 -26.80 5.59 3.72
N LEU A 167 -26.06 6.50 4.38
CA LEU A 167 -24.61 6.50 4.34
C LEU A 167 -24.02 5.31 5.09
N ASP A 168 -24.54 4.98 6.29
CA ASP A 168 -24.10 3.83 7.08
C ASP A 168 -24.28 2.52 6.28
N GLU A 169 -25.47 2.28 5.70
CA GLU A 169 -25.77 1.10 4.89
C GLU A 169 -24.86 1.03 3.64
N SER A 170 -24.71 2.16 2.94
CA SER A 170 -23.89 2.23 1.73
C SER A 170 -22.41 1.99 2.02
N PHE A 171 -21.89 2.62 3.09
CA PHE A 171 -20.48 2.47 3.48
C PHE A 171 -20.19 1.07 3.98
N ALA A 172 -21.07 0.47 4.78
CA ALA A 172 -20.92 -0.91 5.24
C ALA A 172 -20.81 -1.88 4.06
N ASN A 173 -21.64 -1.74 3.03
CA ASN A 173 -21.59 -2.58 1.83
C ASN A 173 -20.30 -2.35 1.03
N ILE A 174 -19.84 -1.11 0.91
CA ILE A 174 -18.58 -0.77 0.24
C ILE A 174 -17.39 -1.33 1.02
N ASP A 175 -17.38 -1.18 2.35
CA ASP A 175 -16.28 -1.68 3.21
C ASP A 175 -16.18 -3.21 3.15
N GLU A 176 -17.32 -3.91 3.10
CA GLU A 176 -17.34 -5.36 2.89
C GLU A 176 -16.74 -5.75 1.53
N SER A 177 -17.13 -5.01 0.46
CA SER A 177 -16.58 -5.24 -0.88
C SER A 177 -15.07 -4.98 -0.93
N ILE A 178 -14.58 -3.91 -0.31
CA ILE A 178 -13.15 -3.61 -0.19
C ILE A 178 -12.42 -4.75 0.51
N LYS A 179 -12.95 -5.22 1.64
CA LYS A 179 -12.36 -6.34 2.40
C LYS A 179 -12.27 -7.63 1.58
N ILE A 180 -13.29 -7.93 0.78
CA ILE A 180 -13.28 -9.09 -0.12
C ILE A 180 -12.17 -8.93 -1.17
N LEU A 181 -12.07 -7.77 -1.82
CA LEU A 181 -11.03 -7.51 -2.82
C LEU A 181 -9.61 -7.56 -2.24
N GLU A 182 -9.40 -7.04 -1.03
CA GLU A 182 -8.12 -7.15 -0.34
C GLU A 182 -7.74 -8.60 -0.06
N GLN A 183 -8.70 -9.42 0.39
CA GLN A 183 -8.49 -10.86 0.57
C GLN A 183 -8.20 -11.56 -0.75
N ASP A 184 -8.90 -11.21 -1.82
CA ASP A 184 -8.69 -11.79 -3.14
C ASP A 184 -7.31 -11.43 -3.71
N LEU A 185 -6.79 -10.22 -3.45
CA LEU A 185 -5.42 -9.87 -3.80
C LEU A 185 -4.39 -10.77 -3.09
N LEU A 186 -4.62 -11.10 -1.80
CA LEU A 186 -3.78 -12.06 -1.08
C LEU A 186 -3.91 -13.48 -1.66
N ASN A 187 -5.13 -13.92 -1.95
CA ASN A 187 -5.39 -15.22 -2.57
C ASN A 187 -4.70 -15.37 -3.93
N LEU A 188 -4.62 -14.29 -4.73
CA LEU A 188 -3.90 -14.30 -5.99
C LEU A 188 -2.39 -14.47 -5.79
N ASP A 189 -1.79 -13.88 -4.75
CA ASP A 189 -0.38 -14.10 -4.39
C ASP A 189 -0.13 -15.55 -3.97
N GLU A 190 -1.01 -16.11 -3.16
CA GLU A 190 -0.95 -17.51 -2.75
C GLU A 190 -1.10 -18.47 -3.93
N LEU A 191 -2.00 -18.15 -4.88
CA LEU A 191 -2.17 -18.94 -6.11
C LEU A 191 -0.87 -19.01 -6.93
N MET A 192 -0.19 -17.87 -7.11
CA MET A 192 1.09 -17.81 -7.81
C MET A 192 2.16 -18.66 -7.10
N GLN A 193 2.26 -18.55 -5.76
CA GLN A 193 3.18 -19.37 -4.98
C GLN A 193 2.84 -20.86 -5.05
N SER A 194 1.55 -21.21 -4.96
CA SER A 194 1.07 -22.59 -5.08
C SER A 194 1.38 -23.18 -6.46
N ALA A 195 1.22 -22.41 -7.53
CA ALA A 195 1.55 -22.86 -8.88
C ALA A 195 3.07 -23.16 -9.03
N LEU A 196 3.94 -22.28 -8.52
CA LEU A 196 5.38 -22.53 -8.46
C LEU A 196 5.69 -23.76 -7.59
N GLN A 197 5.05 -23.87 -6.44
CA GLN A 197 5.24 -24.97 -5.51
C GLN A 197 4.84 -26.30 -6.13
N LYS A 198 3.70 -26.38 -6.83
CA LYS A 198 3.30 -27.60 -7.56
C LYS A 198 4.26 -28.00 -8.65
N ALA A 199 4.82 -27.01 -9.37
CA ALA A 199 5.81 -27.29 -10.42
C ALA A 199 7.16 -27.81 -9.84
N PHE A 200 7.57 -27.31 -8.65
CA PHE A 200 8.93 -27.53 -8.13
C PHE A 200 9.01 -28.08 -6.70
N ASN A 201 7.89 -28.23 -5.97
CA ASN A 201 7.85 -28.51 -4.53
C ASN A 201 8.53 -29.83 -4.12
N PRO A 202 8.26 -30.96 -4.74
CA PRO A 202 8.92 -32.17 -4.30
C PRO A 202 10.44 -32.05 -4.34
N LEU A 203 10.92 -31.08 -5.12
CA LEU A 203 12.33 -30.86 -5.40
C LEU A 203 13.01 -29.96 -4.38
N LYS A 204 12.27 -29.05 -3.71
CA LYS A 204 12.84 -28.12 -2.73
C LYS A 204 13.03 -28.73 -1.35
N ASP A 205 12.00 -29.38 -0.84
CA ASP A 205 11.96 -29.83 0.57
C ASP A 205 12.67 -31.18 0.79
N ASN A 206 12.73 -32.03 -0.24
CA ASN A 206 13.30 -33.39 -0.16
C ASN A 206 14.59 -33.56 -0.97
N ALA A 207 15.19 -32.48 -1.43
CA ALA A 207 16.37 -32.51 -2.29
C ALA A 207 17.59 -33.20 -1.66
N LYS A 208 17.55 -33.57 -0.38
CA LYS A 208 18.74 -34.03 0.32
C LYS A 208 18.81 -35.51 0.61
N GLU A 209 17.73 -36.27 0.74
CA GLU A 209 17.90 -37.65 1.18
C GLU A 209 16.98 -38.75 0.60
N ASN A 210 15.78 -38.48 0.08
CA ASN A 210 14.87 -39.57 -0.35
C ASN A 210 13.97 -39.28 -1.57
N TYR A 211 14.06 -38.11 -2.23
CA TYR A 211 13.20 -37.80 -3.36
C TYR A 211 13.83 -38.32 -4.66
N LYS A 212 13.15 -39.26 -5.31
CA LYS A 212 13.49 -39.68 -6.68
C LYS A 212 12.84 -38.70 -7.64
N LEU A 213 13.65 -38.00 -8.43
CA LEU A 213 13.17 -37.21 -9.56
C LEU A 213 12.20 -38.03 -10.42
N PRO A 214 11.19 -37.41 -11.05
CA PRO A 214 10.38 -38.07 -12.05
C PRO A 214 11.24 -38.71 -13.14
N GLN A 215 10.71 -39.73 -13.81
CA GLN A 215 11.45 -40.39 -14.88
C GLN A 215 11.86 -39.39 -15.98
N GLY A 216 13.12 -39.37 -16.33
CA GLY A 216 13.68 -38.48 -17.35
C GLY A 216 14.10 -37.11 -16.82
N TRP A 217 13.96 -36.84 -15.51
CA TRP A 217 14.49 -35.64 -14.89
C TRP A 217 15.88 -35.84 -14.32
N GLU A 218 16.74 -34.84 -14.40
CA GLU A 218 18.10 -34.85 -13.88
C GLU A 218 18.38 -33.59 -13.07
N TRP A 219 19.21 -33.69 -12.02
CA TRP A 219 19.79 -32.51 -11.39
C TRP A 219 20.99 -32.01 -12.22
N LYS A 220 20.97 -30.73 -12.59
CA LYS A 220 22.07 -30.08 -13.31
C LYS A 220 22.46 -28.77 -12.68
N SER A 221 23.73 -28.46 -12.63
CA SER A 221 24.18 -27.14 -12.22
C SER A 221 23.92 -26.12 -13.33
N LEU A 222 23.72 -24.84 -12.93
CA LEU A 222 23.56 -23.79 -13.93
C LEU A 222 24.76 -23.69 -14.87
N GLU A 223 25.95 -24.04 -14.41
CA GLU A 223 27.18 -24.07 -15.26
C GLU A 223 27.05 -25.09 -16.39
N GLU A 224 26.53 -26.29 -16.12
CA GLU A 224 26.40 -27.37 -17.11
C GLU A 224 25.37 -27.07 -18.21
N ILE A 225 24.35 -26.28 -17.91
CA ILE A 225 23.21 -26.04 -18.79
C ILE A 225 23.17 -24.62 -19.38
N SER A 226 24.19 -23.82 -19.12
CA SER A 226 24.32 -22.47 -19.64
C SER A 226 25.47 -22.36 -20.68
N GLU A 227 25.20 -21.64 -21.75
CA GLU A 227 26.23 -21.29 -22.71
C GLU A 227 27.24 -20.29 -22.11
N ASN A 228 26.69 -19.32 -21.32
CA ASN A 228 27.51 -18.33 -20.64
C ASN A 228 26.83 -17.82 -19.35
N ILE A 229 27.63 -17.65 -18.31
CA ILE A 229 27.25 -16.94 -17.09
C ILE A 229 28.33 -15.89 -16.81
N SER A 230 27.92 -14.62 -16.80
CA SER A 230 28.85 -13.49 -16.62
C SER A 230 28.27 -12.45 -15.66
N ALA A 231 29.12 -11.60 -15.12
CA ALA A 231 28.73 -10.44 -14.30
C ALA A 231 28.96 -9.15 -15.08
N GLY A 232 28.04 -8.22 -14.99
CA GLY A 232 28.14 -6.88 -15.57
C GLY A 232 29.35 -6.11 -15.01
N GLY A 233 30.00 -5.36 -15.88
CA GLY A 233 31.15 -4.50 -15.57
C GLY A 233 30.78 -3.09 -15.16
N ASP A 234 31.63 -2.14 -15.46
CA ASP A 234 31.41 -0.73 -15.19
C ASP A 234 30.43 -0.10 -16.19
N LYS A 235 29.83 1.02 -15.76
CA LYS A 235 28.91 1.79 -16.62
C LYS A 235 29.67 2.36 -17.82
N PRO A 236 29.16 2.19 -19.08
CA PRO A 236 29.79 2.76 -20.25
C PRO A 236 29.88 4.28 -20.19
N LYS A 237 31.00 4.86 -20.62
CA LYS A 237 31.23 6.31 -20.59
C LYS A 237 30.21 7.12 -21.39
N ASN A 238 29.68 6.55 -22.47
CA ASN A 238 28.72 7.14 -23.38
C ASN A 238 27.25 6.83 -23.02
N CYS A 239 26.97 6.37 -21.78
CA CYS A 239 25.62 6.05 -21.35
C CYS A 239 24.77 7.32 -21.20
N THR A 240 23.57 7.31 -21.78
CA THR A 240 22.56 8.38 -21.70
C THR A 240 21.34 7.88 -20.94
N GLU A 241 20.58 8.76 -20.25
CA GLU A 241 19.38 8.39 -19.52
C GLU A 241 18.23 7.98 -20.45
N SER A 242 18.14 8.63 -21.62
CA SER A 242 17.12 8.35 -22.63
C SER A 242 17.75 7.82 -23.92
N LYS A 243 16.94 7.15 -24.76
CA LYS A 243 17.35 6.75 -26.11
C LYS A 243 17.73 7.95 -26.94
N THR A 244 18.83 7.85 -27.69
CA THR A 244 19.27 8.82 -28.67
C THR A 244 19.46 8.14 -30.02
N ALA A 245 19.72 8.90 -31.09
CA ALA A 245 20.01 8.32 -32.41
C ALA A 245 21.18 7.29 -32.37
N LYS A 246 22.14 7.50 -31.49
CA LYS A 246 23.33 6.64 -31.34
C LYS A 246 23.15 5.58 -30.25
N ASN A 247 22.60 5.96 -29.09
CA ASN A 247 22.49 5.09 -27.92
C ASN A 247 21.09 4.46 -27.89
N GLN A 248 20.96 3.24 -28.44
CA GLN A 248 19.71 2.48 -28.54
C GLN A 248 19.68 1.25 -27.63
N ILE A 249 20.85 0.77 -27.19
CA ILE A 249 21.01 -0.46 -26.44
C ILE A 249 20.76 -0.19 -24.96
N PRO A 250 19.81 -0.88 -24.31
CA PRO A 250 19.53 -0.69 -22.90
C PRO A 250 20.69 -1.13 -22.00
N VAL A 251 20.93 -0.36 -20.96
CA VAL A 251 21.90 -0.63 -19.89
C VAL A 251 21.14 -1.05 -18.64
N TYR A 252 21.40 -2.25 -18.14
CA TYR A 252 20.73 -2.79 -16.95
C TYR A 252 21.70 -2.94 -15.77
N ALA A 253 21.22 -2.56 -14.59
CA ALA A 253 21.89 -2.76 -13.30
C ALA A 253 21.04 -3.62 -12.36
N ASN A 254 21.56 -3.90 -11.16
CA ASN A 254 20.76 -4.49 -10.08
C ASN A 254 19.62 -3.54 -9.68
N GLY A 255 18.44 -4.08 -9.46
CA GLY A 255 17.27 -3.33 -9.01
C GLY A 255 15.96 -3.82 -9.62
N VAL A 256 14.84 -3.59 -8.92
CA VAL A 256 13.48 -3.94 -9.37
C VAL A 256 12.82 -2.81 -10.16
N ASN A 257 13.16 -1.56 -9.83
CA ASN A 257 12.60 -0.39 -10.48
C ASN A 257 12.92 -0.39 -11.97
N ASN A 258 11.89 -0.22 -12.80
CA ASN A 258 12.00 -0.25 -14.26
C ASN A 258 12.77 -1.48 -14.78
N ASN A 259 12.63 -2.63 -14.09
CA ASN A 259 13.34 -3.87 -14.36
C ASN A 259 14.87 -3.71 -14.44
N GLY A 260 15.43 -2.78 -13.67
CA GLY A 260 16.88 -2.50 -13.62
C GLY A 260 17.41 -1.64 -14.78
N LEU A 261 16.56 -1.06 -15.62
CA LEU A 261 16.97 -0.14 -16.69
C LEU A 261 17.52 1.17 -16.09
N VAL A 262 18.76 1.51 -16.43
CA VAL A 262 19.46 2.71 -15.92
C VAL A 262 19.99 3.64 -17.02
N GLY A 263 19.71 3.34 -18.28
CA GLY A 263 20.10 4.18 -19.42
C GLY A 263 20.29 3.40 -20.69
N TYR A 264 20.94 4.03 -21.67
CA TYR A 264 21.16 3.50 -23.00
C TYR A 264 22.60 3.77 -23.48
N THR A 265 23.15 2.85 -24.28
CA THR A 265 24.49 2.94 -24.89
C THR A 265 24.41 2.53 -26.36
N ASP A 266 25.53 2.63 -27.06
CA ASP A 266 25.63 2.30 -28.48
C ASP A 266 26.10 0.86 -28.75
N LYS A 267 26.49 0.10 -27.71
CA LYS A 267 27.07 -1.23 -27.88
C LYS A 267 26.51 -2.21 -26.84
N ALA A 268 26.04 -3.38 -27.31
CA ALA A 268 25.65 -4.50 -26.45
C ALA A 268 26.85 -5.38 -26.10
N THR A 269 26.83 -5.98 -24.92
CA THR A 269 27.77 -7.08 -24.56
C THR A 269 27.05 -8.42 -24.52
N ILE A 270 25.75 -8.44 -24.28
CA ILE A 270 24.90 -9.63 -24.37
C ILE A 270 23.97 -9.44 -25.56
N ILE A 271 24.02 -10.38 -26.52
CA ILE A 271 23.24 -10.28 -27.77
C ILE A 271 22.17 -11.37 -27.91
N LYS A 272 22.27 -12.44 -27.11
CA LYS A 272 21.34 -13.57 -27.14
C LYS A 272 20.23 -13.39 -26.07
N PRO A 273 19.04 -13.99 -26.25
CA PRO A 273 18.07 -14.11 -25.21
C PRO A 273 18.66 -14.71 -23.94
N SER A 274 18.37 -14.11 -22.79
CA SER A 274 19.06 -14.45 -21.54
C SER A 274 18.23 -14.04 -20.32
N LEU A 275 18.66 -14.46 -19.13
CA LEU A 275 18.15 -13.95 -17.87
C LEU A 275 19.15 -13.01 -17.23
N THR A 276 18.64 -11.95 -16.60
CA THR A 276 19.43 -11.14 -15.67
C THR A 276 18.98 -11.38 -14.24
N ILE A 277 19.95 -11.54 -13.33
CA ILE A 277 19.70 -11.82 -11.91
C ILE A 277 20.43 -10.80 -11.06
N SER A 278 19.69 -10.09 -10.22
CA SER A 278 20.27 -9.13 -9.27
C SER A 278 21.10 -9.86 -8.22
N ALA A 279 22.37 -9.49 -8.12
CA ALA A 279 23.36 -10.08 -7.21
C ALA A 279 23.58 -9.24 -5.93
N ARG A 280 23.07 -7.99 -5.90
CA ARG A 280 23.24 -7.00 -4.82
C ARG A 280 21.97 -6.17 -4.63
N GLY A 281 21.74 -5.70 -3.41
CA GLY A 281 20.58 -4.86 -3.05
C GLY A 281 19.28 -5.66 -3.08
N THR A 282 18.69 -5.88 -4.24
CA THR A 282 17.49 -6.70 -4.47
C THR A 282 17.87 -8.10 -4.98
N ILE A 283 18.53 -8.88 -4.12
CA ILE A 283 19.08 -10.19 -4.49
C ILE A 283 17.97 -11.14 -4.98
N GLY A 284 18.25 -11.87 -6.07
CA GLY A 284 17.34 -12.87 -6.61
C GLY A 284 16.22 -12.32 -7.48
N PHE A 285 16.24 -11.02 -7.82
CA PHE A 285 15.31 -10.47 -8.81
C PHE A 285 15.74 -10.92 -10.22
N VAL A 286 14.88 -11.67 -10.90
CA VAL A 286 15.14 -12.29 -12.20
C VAL A 286 14.31 -11.60 -13.27
N CYS A 287 14.96 -11.27 -14.42
CA CYS A 287 14.26 -10.73 -15.59
C CYS A 287 14.67 -11.47 -16.87
N ILE A 288 13.68 -11.74 -17.74
CA ILE A 288 13.93 -12.23 -19.11
C ILE A 288 14.35 -11.04 -19.97
N ARG A 289 15.43 -11.22 -20.75
CA ARG A 289 15.95 -10.27 -21.74
C ARG A 289 15.92 -10.92 -23.12
N LYS A 290 15.05 -10.40 -23.98
CA LYS A 290 14.89 -10.93 -25.36
C LYS A 290 15.73 -10.15 -26.37
N GLU A 291 16.08 -8.90 -26.05
CA GLU A 291 16.85 -8.00 -26.92
C GLU A 291 18.28 -7.83 -26.41
N PRO A 292 19.22 -7.44 -27.28
CA PRO A 292 20.61 -7.14 -26.89
C PRO A 292 20.68 -6.04 -25.82
N TYR A 293 21.57 -6.19 -24.83
CA TYR A 293 21.75 -5.25 -23.75
C TYR A 293 23.16 -5.16 -23.20
N PHE A 294 23.41 -4.21 -22.31
CA PHE A 294 24.67 -4.00 -21.61
C PHE A 294 24.44 -4.12 -20.08
N PRO A 295 24.91 -5.18 -19.40
CA PRO A 295 24.80 -5.34 -17.95
C PRO A 295 25.94 -4.61 -17.23
N ILE A 296 25.61 -3.94 -16.10
CA ILE A 296 26.57 -3.23 -15.27
C ILE A 296 26.46 -3.59 -13.78
N VAL A 297 27.42 -3.13 -12.99
CA VAL A 297 27.42 -3.22 -11.51
C VAL A 297 27.21 -4.66 -11.03
N ARG A 298 27.91 -5.62 -11.68
CA ARG A 298 27.85 -7.06 -11.35
C ARG A 298 26.47 -7.70 -11.45
N LEU A 299 25.55 -7.12 -12.25
CA LEU A 299 24.33 -7.81 -12.64
C LEU A 299 24.68 -9.13 -13.32
N ILE A 300 24.17 -10.26 -12.81
CA ILE A 300 24.45 -11.56 -13.40
C ILE A 300 23.61 -11.69 -14.67
N SER A 301 24.28 -12.13 -15.77
CA SER A 301 23.65 -12.49 -17.03
C SER A 301 23.88 -13.97 -17.31
N LEU A 302 22.81 -14.72 -17.59
CA LEU A 302 22.83 -16.14 -17.90
C LEU A 302 22.22 -16.35 -19.28
N ILE A 303 23.02 -16.91 -20.21
CA ILE A 303 22.59 -17.36 -21.54
C ILE A 303 22.40 -18.88 -21.46
N PRO A 304 21.16 -19.41 -21.61
CA PRO A 304 20.93 -20.86 -21.56
C PRO A 304 21.44 -21.58 -22.82
N CYS A 305 21.77 -22.86 -22.70
CA CYS A 305 21.93 -23.74 -23.82
C CYS A 305 20.57 -24.06 -24.43
N GLU A 306 20.18 -23.40 -25.50
CA GLU A 306 18.85 -23.47 -26.12
C GLU A 306 18.37 -24.88 -26.48
N ASN A 307 19.31 -25.79 -26.79
CA ASN A 307 18.99 -27.17 -27.18
C ASN A 307 18.51 -28.05 -26.00
N ILE A 308 18.76 -27.62 -24.76
CA ILE A 308 18.48 -28.41 -23.55
C ILE A 308 17.67 -27.64 -22.50
N LEU A 309 17.58 -26.32 -22.60
CA LEU A 309 17.01 -25.46 -21.57
C LEU A 309 16.07 -24.40 -22.14
N CYS A 310 14.79 -24.46 -21.74
CA CYS A 310 13.80 -23.44 -22.05
C CYS A 310 14.01 -22.21 -21.16
N LEU A 311 14.12 -21.02 -21.77
CA LEU A 311 14.37 -19.75 -21.08
C LEU A 311 13.28 -19.41 -20.04
N HIS A 312 12.00 -19.60 -20.37
CA HIS A 312 10.87 -19.34 -19.48
C HIS A 312 10.82 -20.35 -18.32
N TYR A 313 11.11 -21.63 -18.58
CA TYR A 313 11.25 -22.63 -17.53
C TYR A 313 12.32 -22.22 -16.52
N LEU A 314 13.51 -21.84 -17.02
CA LEU A 314 14.60 -21.38 -16.19
C LEU A 314 14.22 -20.13 -15.37
N TYR A 315 13.49 -19.20 -15.97
CA TYR A 315 12.99 -18.02 -15.28
C TYR A 315 12.17 -18.39 -14.03
N PHE A 316 11.20 -19.31 -14.16
CA PHE A 316 10.39 -19.77 -13.03
C PHE A 316 11.20 -20.57 -12.02
N CYS A 317 12.09 -21.44 -12.49
CA CYS A 317 13.02 -22.18 -11.65
C CYS A 317 13.84 -21.24 -10.76
N LEU A 318 14.49 -20.24 -11.34
CA LEU A 318 15.32 -19.31 -10.58
C LEU A 318 14.47 -18.47 -9.58
N ASN A 319 13.27 -18.05 -9.97
CA ASN A 319 12.33 -17.37 -9.05
C ASN A 319 11.89 -18.24 -7.88
N PHE A 320 11.89 -19.56 -8.04
CA PHE A 320 11.54 -20.51 -6.97
C PHE A 320 12.75 -20.88 -6.09
N PHE A 321 13.90 -21.17 -6.70
CA PHE A 321 15.08 -21.70 -5.98
C PHE A 321 15.99 -20.62 -5.40
N ILE A 322 16.05 -19.42 -5.97
CA ILE A 322 16.88 -18.35 -5.44
C ILE A 322 16.15 -17.65 -4.30
N ALA A 323 16.76 -17.62 -3.12
CA ALA A 323 16.24 -16.83 -2.00
C ALA A 323 16.25 -15.35 -2.35
N LYS A 324 15.09 -14.71 -2.24
CA LYS A 324 14.94 -13.27 -2.42
C LYS A 324 15.29 -12.55 -1.13
N GLY A 325 15.92 -11.37 -1.25
CA GLY A 325 16.23 -10.57 -0.08
C GLY A 325 16.60 -9.14 -0.42
N GLU A 326 16.33 -8.24 0.52
CA GLU A 326 16.66 -6.82 0.45
C GLU A 326 17.55 -6.42 1.62
N GLY A 327 18.50 -5.50 1.34
CA GLY A 327 19.35 -4.91 2.37
C GLY A 327 20.78 -5.46 2.44
N SER A 328 21.58 -4.83 3.30
CA SER A 328 23.03 -5.11 3.45
C SER A 328 23.35 -6.36 4.26
N SER A 329 22.38 -6.91 4.99
CA SER A 329 22.56 -8.10 5.82
C SER A 329 22.48 -9.42 5.06
N ILE A 330 22.04 -9.42 3.79
CA ILE A 330 21.96 -10.62 2.96
C ILE A 330 23.27 -10.81 2.19
N PRO A 331 23.88 -12.02 2.23
CA PRO A 331 25.09 -12.29 1.50
C PRO A 331 24.92 -12.06 0.00
N GLN A 332 25.88 -11.37 -0.62
CA GLN A 332 25.90 -11.18 -2.07
C GLN A 332 25.86 -12.52 -2.81
N LEU A 333 25.08 -12.59 -3.90
CA LEU A 333 25.09 -13.73 -4.81
C LEU A 333 26.37 -13.66 -5.69
N THR A 334 27.31 -14.57 -5.46
CA THR A 334 28.57 -14.61 -6.22
C THR A 334 28.43 -15.53 -7.43
N ILE A 335 29.20 -15.25 -8.49
CA ILE A 335 29.22 -16.10 -9.71
C ILE A 335 29.49 -17.58 -9.38
N PRO A 336 30.52 -17.96 -8.56
CA PRO A 336 30.73 -19.37 -8.24
C PRO A 336 29.51 -20.04 -7.56
N LYS A 337 28.89 -19.37 -6.59
CA LYS A 337 27.68 -19.88 -5.92
C LYS A 337 26.50 -20.00 -6.90
N PHE A 338 26.35 -19.03 -7.81
CA PHE A 338 25.30 -19.06 -8.80
C PHE A 338 25.51 -20.20 -9.81
N LYS A 339 26.72 -20.39 -10.30
CA LYS A 339 27.10 -21.49 -11.23
C LYS A 339 26.85 -22.88 -10.63
N SER A 340 27.12 -23.06 -9.34
CA SER A 340 26.96 -24.36 -8.65
C SER A 340 25.51 -24.65 -8.22
N LEU A 341 24.57 -23.70 -8.42
CA LEU A 341 23.15 -23.91 -8.08
C LEU A 341 22.60 -25.07 -8.91
N GLN A 342 22.08 -26.07 -8.23
CA GLN A 342 21.44 -27.23 -8.86
C GLN A 342 19.98 -26.92 -9.13
N ILE A 343 19.52 -27.21 -10.33
CA ILE A 343 18.12 -27.14 -10.70
C ILE A 343 17.66 -28.48 -11.30
N PRO A 344 16.38 -28.83 -11.15
CA PRO A 344 15.84 -30.01 -11.82
C PRO A 344 15.67 -29.70 -13.31
N LEU A 345 16.09 -30.62 -14.15
CA LEU A 345 16.05 -30.50 -15.60
C LEU A 345 15.18 -31.62 -16.20
N PRO A 346 13.89 -31.36 -16.49
CA PRO A 346 13.06 -32.26 -17.27
C PRO A 346 13.46 -32.27 -18.77
N PRO A 347 12.93 -33.22 -19.56
CA PRO A 347 13.02 -33.13 -21.02
C PRO A 347 12.47 -31.78 -21.54
N LEU A 348 13.09 -31.25 -22.61
CA LEU A 348 12.80 -29.89 -23.11
C LEU A 348 11.29 -29.68 -23.36
N LYS A 349 10.60 -30.65 -23.93
CA LYS A 349 9.14 -30.59 -24.17
C LYS A 349 8.31 -30.40 -22.88
N GLU A 350 8.76 -31.03 -21.80
CA GLU A 350 8.10 -30.89 -20.48
C GLU A 350 8.41 -29.54 -19.84
N GLN A 351 9.65 -29.03 -19.98
CA GLN A 351 10.00 -27.67 -19.58
C GLN A 351 9.10 -26.63 -20.26
N GLU A 352 8.86 -26.77 -21.57
CA GLU A 352 7.97 -25.89 -22.34
C GLU A 352 6.53 -25.94 -21.84
N GLN A 353 6.03 -27.15 -21.51
CA GLN A 353 4.70 -27.31 -20.95
C GLN A 353 4.54 -26.66 -19.57
N ILE A 354 5.52 -26.87 -18.68
CA ILE A 354 5.55 -26.25 -17.36
C ILE A 354 5.61 -24.73 -17.50
N ALA A 355 6.52 -24.22 -18.33
CA ALA A 355 6.66 -22.80 -18.58
C ALA A 355 5.39 -22.16 -19.11
N LYS A 356 4.75 -22.79 -20.12
CA LYS A 356 3.48 -22.31 -20.71
C LYS A 356 2.35 -22.25 -19.67
N HIS A 357 2.27 -23.27 -18.82
CA HIS A 357 1.27 -23.29 -17.75
C HIS A 357 1.51 -22.17 -16.72
N LEU A 358 2.74 -22.00 -16.28
CA LEU A 358 3.11 -20.95 -15.33
C LEU A 358 2.93 -19.54 -15.94
N ASP A 359 3.38 -19.33 -17.20
CA ASP A 359 3.15 -18.07 -17.92
C ASP A 359 1.67 -17.71 -17.93
N PHE A 360 0.78 -18.67 -18.29
CA PHE A 360 -0.67 -18.46 -18.29
C PHE A 360 -1.20 -18.06 -16.91
N VAL A 361 -0.82 -18.79 -15.85
CA VAL A 361 -1.27 -18.47 -14.48
C VAL A 361 -0.79 -17.08 -14.06
N PHE A 362 0.48 -16.77 -14.30
CA PHE A 362 1.05 -15.46 -13.90
C PHE A 362 0.47 -14.28 -14.67
N GLU A 363 0.25 -14.43 -15.99
CA GLU A 363 -0.41 -13.39 -16.80
C GLU A 363 -1.83 -13.11 -16.32
N LYS A 364 -2.62 -14.18 -16.08
CA LYS A 364 -4.01 -14.04 -15.60
C LYS A 364 -4.06 -13.43 -14.21
N THR A 365 -3.21 -13.88 -13.30
CA THR A 365 -3.14 -13.35 -11.95
C THR A 365 -2.72 -11.88 -11.95
N LYS A 366 -1.75 -11.50 -12.78
CA LYS A 366 -1.33 -10.10 -12.93
C LYS A 366 -2.48 -9.22 -13.42
N ALA A 367 -3.18 -9.66 -14.46
CA ALA A 367 -4.31 -8.90 -15.01
C ALA A 367 -5.43 -8.72 -13.97
N LEU A 368 -5.74 -9.76 -13.18
CA LEU A 368 -6.72 -9.67 -12.09
C LEU A 368 -6.26 -8.71 -10.98
N LYS A 369 -4.99 -8.73 -10.60
CA LYS A 369 -4.45 -7.78 -9.61
C LYS A 369 -4.57 -6.33 -10.07
N GLU A 370 -4.27 -6.06 -11.33
CA GLU A 370 -4.43 -4.71 -11.90
C GLU A 370 -5.92 -4.27 -11.86
N LEU A 371 -6.83 -5.18 -12.19
CA LEU A 371 -8.28 -4.93 -12.13
C LEU A 371 -8.76 -4.66 -10.68
N TYR A 372 -8.41 -5.52 -9.73
CA TYR A 372 -8.82 -5.38 -8.33
C TYR A 372 -8.24 -4.13 -7.67
N THR A 373 -6.98 -3.80 -7.99
CA THR A 373 -6.36 -2.55 -7.50
C THR A 373 -7.10 -1.31 -8.02
N LYS A 374 -7.56 -1.35 -9.26
CA LYS A 374 -8.38 -0.28 -9.83
C LYS A 374 -9.75 -0.21 -9.13
N GLU A 375 -10.40 -1.34 -8.93
CA GLU A 375 -11.73 -1.42 -8.30
C GLU A 375 -11.70 -0.92 -6.86
N LEU A 376 -10.64 -1.20 -6.08
CA LEU A 376 -10.43 -0.61 -4.75
C LEU A 376 -10.43 0.93 -4.81
N LYS A 377 -9.78 1.51 -5.80
CA LYS A 377 -9.78 2.97 -5.99
C LYS A 377 -11.17 3.48 -6.36
N ASP A 378 -11.88 2.77 -7.24
CA ASP A 378 -13.24 3.14 -7.66
C ASP A 378 -14.21 3.12 -6.45
N TYR A 379 -14.05 2.21 -5.48
CA TYR A 379 -14.83 2.20 -4.24
C TYR A 379 -14.54 3.41 -3.32
N GLU A 380 -13.30 3.83 -3.20
CA GLU A 380 -12.97 5.04 -2.44
C GLU A 380 -13.56 6.31 -3.10
N GLU A 381 -13.51 6.39 -4.43
CA GLU A 381 -14.16 7.47 -5.19
C GLU A 381 -15.70 7.43 -5.02
N LEU A 382 -16.30 6.24 -4.97
CA LEU A 382 -17.74 6.07 -4.73
C LEU A 382 -18.15 6.60 -3.36
N LYS A 383 -17.41 6.30 -2.28
CA LYS A 383 -17.65 6.87 -0.95
C LYS A 383 -17.70 8.40 -0.98
N GLN A 384 -16.71 9.04 -1.63
CA GLN A 384 -16.69 10.50 -1.77
C GLN A 384 -17.85 11.02 -2.60
N SER A 385 -18.24 10.32 -3.66
CA SER A 385 -19.42 10.68 -4.48
C SER A 385 -20.72 10.62 -3.68
N LEU A 386 -20.88 9.60 -2.83
CA LEU A 386 -22.06 9.49 -1.93
C LEU A 386 -22.13 10.64 -0.94
N LEU A 387 -20.99 11.00 -0.32
CA LEU A 387 -20.90 12.16 0.56
C LEU A 387 -21.26 13.46 -0.17
N ASN A 388 -20.73 13.67 -1.36
CA ASN A 388 -21.00 14.88 -2.16
C ASN A 388 -22.47 14.98 -2.62
N LYS A 389 -23.18 13.85 -2.74
CA LYS A 389 -24.62 13.85 -3.03
C LYS A 389 -25.46 14.08 -1.78
N ALA A 390 -24.95 13.72 -0.60
CA ALA A 390 -25.65 13.90 0.68
C ALA A 390 -25.57 15.35 1.19
N PHE A 391 -24.49 16.06 0.85
CA PHE A 391 -24.13 17.40 1.34
C PHE A 391 -23.90 18.41 0.20
#